data_e4dc1d88a374231d1c8ad48248642365
#
_entry.id   e4dc1d88a374231d1c8ad48248642365
#
_cell.length_a   1.000
_cell.length_b   1.000
_cell.length_c   1.000
_cell.angle_alpha   90.00
_cell.angle_beta   90.00
_cell.angle_gamma   90.00
#
_symmetry.space_group_name_H-M   'P 1'
#
loop_
_entity.id
_entity.type
_entity.pdbx_description
1 polymer ?
#
loop_
_entity_poly.entity_id
_entity_poly.type
_entity_poly.pdbx_seq_one_letter_code
_entity_poly.pdbx_strand_id
1 'polypeptide(L)'
;KEASVTIGGTVSPAGGNFEEPVTQATLKVVGAFHGLSRERSDARKYPAIHPIDSWSKYQGVVDMARVEQARAILKRSNEINQMMKVIGEEGTSDEDYVVYQKGELLDAVYLQQNSFDPIDAACGPDRQRHEFDVLYDVLTRNFALSDKKEIRAFFNQLRQEFLDWHNTEFRTPEFEAQEKRLKDFYLSKAAL
;
A
#
# COMPACT_ATOMS: atom_id res chain seq x y z
N LYS A 1 2.70 -36.87 -12.75
CA LYS A 1 3.42 -35.65 -12.35
C LYS A 1 2.60 -34.48 -12.88
N GLU A 2 2.16 -33.60 -12.01
CA GLU A 2 1.50 -32.36 -12.38
C GLU A 2 2.58 -31.30 -12.64
N ALA A 3 2.33 -30.42 -13.61
CA ALA A 3 3.19 -29.30 -13.92
C ALA A 3 2.31 -28.07 -14.24
N SER A 4 2.81 -26.88 -13.95
CA SER A 4 2.17 -25.63 -14.30
C SER A 4 3.06 -24.81 -15.25
N VAL A 5 2.41 -24.03 -16.11
CA VAL A 5 3.08 -23.09 -17.01
C VAL A 5 2.49 -21.72 -16.77
N THR A 6 3.35 -20.76 -16.49
CA THR A 6 2.97 -19.35 -16.37
C THR A 6 3.56 -18.57 -17.54
N ILE A 7 2.74 -17.78 -18.22
CA ILE A 7 3.15 -16.93 -19.35
C ILE A 7 3.06 -15.48 -18.90
N GLY A 8 4.19 -14.78 -18.91
CA GLY A 8 4.27 -13.34 -18.72
C GLY A 8 4.43 -12.64 -20.07
N GLY A 9 3.48 -11.79 -20.45
CA GLY A 9 3.55 -10.97 -21.64
C GLY A 9 3.70 -9.49 -21.29
N THR A 10 4.37 -8.72 -22.14
CA THR A 10 4.48 -7.27 -21.99
C THR A 10 3.89 -6.57 -23.20
N VAL A 11 3.16 -5.49 -22.96
CA VAL A 11 2.66 -4.59 -24.00
C VAL A 11 3.10 -3.17 -23.67
N SER A 12 3.46 -2.39 -24.69
CA SER A 12 3.86 -0.99 -24.55
C SER A 12 2.94 -0.12 -25.37
N PRO A 13 1.78 0.27 -24.82
CA PRO A 13 0.83 1.08 -25.55
C PRO A 13 1.41 2.46 -25.86
N ALA A 14 1.18 2.94 -27.08
CA ALA A 14 1.67 4.25 -27.54
C ALA A 14 1.10 5.38 -26.63
N GLY A 15 2.00 6.21 -26.10
CA GLY A 15 1.59 7.29 -25.18
C GLY A 15 0.96 6.85 -23.87
N GLY A 16 1.08 5.57 -23.50
CA GLY A 16 0.44 5.00 -22.29
C GLY A 16 -1.08 4.80 -22.43
N ASN A 17 -1.60 4.82 -23.66
CA ASN A 17 -3.04 4.68 -23.90
C ASN A 17 -3.47 3.22 -23.82
N PHE A 18 -4.06 2.81 -22.70
CA PHE A 18 -4.60 1.46 -22.50
C PHE A 18 -5.85 1.17 -23.33
N GLU A 19 -6.47 2.13 -23.99
CA GLU A 19 -7.62 1.94 -24.87
C GLU A 19 -7.23 1.44 -26.28
N GLU A 20 -5.93 1.34 -26.55
CA GLU A 20 -5.42 0.77 -27.79
C GLU A 20 -5.96 -0.67 -28.02
N PRO A 21 -6.39 -1.03 -29.25
CA PRO A 21 -7.04 -2.31 -29.52
C PRO A 21 -6.21 -3.54 -29.11
N VAL A 22 -4.90 -3.52 -29.31
CA VAL A 22 -4.01 -4.63 -28.92
C VAL A 22 -3.96 -4.80 -27.41
N THR A 23 -3.81 -3.69 -26.68
CA THR A 23 -3.81 -3.66 -25.21
C THR A 23 -5.15 -4.18 -24.68
N GLN A 24 -6.27 -3.68 -25.19
CA GLN A 24 -7.60 -4.11 -24.78
C GLN A 24 -7.85 -5.60 -25.09
N ALA A 25 -7.41 -6.11 -26.23
CA ALA A 25 -7.52 -7.52 -26.56
C ALA A 25 -6.72 -8.39 -25.59
N THR A 26 -5.51 -7.95 -25.22
CA THR A 26 -4.64 -8.63 -24.26
C THR A 26 -5.28 -8.66 -22.87
N LEU A 27 -5.81 -7.54 -22.39
CA LEU A 27 -6.46 -7.44 -21.06
C LEU A 27 -7.67 -8.37 -20.92
N LYS A 28 -8.36 -8.70 -22.01
CA LYS A 28 -9.52 -9.61 -21.98
C LYS A 28 -9.15 -11.07 -21.72
N VAL A 29 -7.94 -11.50 -22.10
CA VAL A 29 -7.53 -12.91 -22.04
C VAL A 29 -6.61 -13.24 -20.87
N VAL A 30 -6.00 -12.25 -20.21
CA VAL A 30 -5.08 -12.48 -19.08
C VAL A 30 -5.82 -12.70 -17.77
N GLY A 31 -5.18 -13.41 -16.85
CA GLY A 31 -5.66 -13.63 -15.48
C GLY A 31 -5.24 -12.54 -14.49
N ALA A 32 -4.18 -11.79 -14.82
CA ALA A 32 -3.71 -10.66 -14.01
C ALA A 32 -3.11 -9.60 -14.91
N PHE A 33 -3.18 -8.36 -14.46
CA PHE A 33 -2.61 -7.19 -15.13
C PHE A 33 -1.84 -6.32 -14.12
N HIS A 34 -0.60 -6.02 -14.43
CA HIS A 34 0.25 -5.12 -13.69
C HIS A 34 0.49 -3.84 -14.53
N GLY A 35 -0.28 -2.81 -14.25
CA GLY A 35 -0.11 -1.51 -14.87
C GLY A 35 1.15 -0.82 -14.34
N LEU A 36 2.16 -0.59 -15.19
CA LEU A 36 3.34 0.15 -14.79
C LEU A 36 3.03 1.65 -14.75
N SER A 37 3.41 2.31 -13.66
CA SER A 37 3.19 3.73 -13.44
C SER A 37 4.50 4.50 -13.61
N ARG A 38 4.51 5.43 -14.57
CA ARG A 38 5.62 6.35 -14.75
C ARG A 38 5.77 7.30 -13.55
N GLU A 39 4.65 7.79 -13.00
CA GLU A 39 4.66 8.66 -11.82
C GLU A 39 5.32 7.99 -10.62
N ARG A 40 5.02 6.71 -10.36
CA ARG A 40 5.66 5.95 -9.28
C ARG A 40 7.16 5.75 -9.54
N SER A 41 7.54 5.45 -10.79
CA SER A 41 8.94 5.30 -11.18
C SER A 41 9.72 6.60 -11.01
N ASP A 42 9.18 7.72 -11.46
CA ASP A 42 9.78 9.04 -11.34
C ASP A 42 9.92 9.45 -9.84
N ALA A 43 8.95 9.06 -9.01
CA ALA A 43 8.98 9.24 -7.56
C ALA A 43 9.84 8.19 -6.81
N ARG A 44 10.49 7.26 -7.53
CA ARG A 44 11.28 6.15 -6.98
C ARG A 44 10.52 5.23 -6.02
N LYS A 45 9.21 5.08 -6.25
CA LYS A 45 8.34 4.15 -5.51
C LYS A 45 8.33 2.80 -6.22
N TYR A 46 9.05 1.81 -5.70
CA TYR A 46 9.20 0.49 -6.32
C TYR A 46 8.58 -0.62 -5.49
N PRO A 47 7.98 -1.65 -6.15
CA PRO A 47 7.76 -1.78 -7.59
C PRO A 47 6.86 -0.68 -8.14
N ALA A 48 7.17 -0.17 -9.34
CA ALA A 48 6.42 0.94 -9.96
C ALA A 48 5.10 0.46 -10.59
N ILE A 49 4.38 -0.41 -9.89
CA ILE A 49 3.08 -0.96 -10.28
C ILE A 49 1.97 -0.06 -9.74
N HIS A 50 1.04 0.36 -10.59
CA HIS A 50 -0.08 1.21 -10.18
C HIS A 50 -1.10 0.40 -9.38
N PRO A 51 -1.32 0.67 -8.08
CA PRO A 51 -2.10 -0.21 -7.21
C PRO A 51 -3.60 -0.18 -7.49
N ILE A 52 -4.11 0.89 -8.11
CA ILE A 52 -5.54 1.05 -8.42
C ILE A 52 -5.87 0.45 -9.80
N ASP A 53 -5.02 0.67 -10.80
CA ASP A 53 -5.27 0.20 -12.18
C ASP A 53 -4.92 -1.28 -12.39
N SER A 54 -4.05 -1.82 -11.53
CA SER A 54 -3.67 -3.23 -11.57
C SER A 54 -4.73 -4.12 -10.96
N TRP A 55 -4.86 -5.33 -11.48
CA TRP A 55 -5.86 -6.28 -10.99
C TRP A 55 -5.41 -7.74 -11.21
N SER A 56 -6.05 -8.65 -10.48
CA SER A 56 -5.88 -10.10 -10.62
C SER A 56 -7.23 -10.79 -10.47
N LYS A 57 -7.45 -11.84 -11.27
CA LYS A 57 -8.59 -12.76 -11.12
C LYS A 57 -8.27 -13.93 -10.19
N TYR A 58 -7.01 -14.06 -9.80
CA TYR A 58 -6.58 -15.12 -8.90
C TYR A 58 -6.88 -14.76 -7.45
N GLN A 59 -7.19 -15.77 -6.66
CA GLN A 59 -7.33 -15.59 -5.23
C GLN A 59 -5.98 -15.22 -4.62
N GLY A 60 -5.94 -14.08 -3.92
CA GLY A 60 -4.74 -13.57 -3.28
C GLY A 60 -4.46 -14.23 -1.92
N VAL A 61 -3.36 -13.81 -1.31
CA VAL A 61 -2.95 -14.20 0.04
C VAL A 61 -3.82 -13.54 1.10
N VAL A 62 -4.33 -12.35 0.81
CA VAL A 62 -5.14 -11.49 1.69
C VAL A 62 -6.61 -11.58 1.28
N ASP A 63 -7.51 -11.45 2.25
CA ASP A 63 -8.96 -11.40 2.02
C ASP A 63 -9.34 -10.25 1.07
N MET A 64 -10.12 -10.57 0.02
CA MET A 64 -10.46 -9.62 -1.04
C MET A 64 -11.31 -8.45 -0.54
N ALA A 65 -12.19 -8.65 0.44
CA ALA A 65 -13.00 -7.55 0.98
C ALA A 65 -12.13 -6.51 1.69
N ARG A 66 -11.11 -6.95 2.40
CA ARG A 66 -10.11 -6.06 3.04
C ARG A 66 -9.23 -5.35 2.01
N VAL A 67 -8.84 -6.07 0.95
CA VAL A 67 -8.09 -5.47 -0.18
C VAL A 67 -8.89 -4.35 -0.83
N GLU A 68 -10.18 -4.56 -1.11
CA GLU A 68 -11.03 -3.53 -1.70
C GLU A 68 -11.23 -2.32 -0.78
N GLN A 69 -11.30 -2.52 0.53
CA GLN A 69 -11.34 -1.40 1.49
C GLN A 69 -10.03 -0.61 1.50
N ALA A 70 -8.88 -1.30 1.48
CA ALA A 70 -7.58 -0.64 1.39
C ALA A 70 -7.42 0.12 0.06
N ARG A 71 -7.90 -0.43 -1.05
CA ARG A 71 -7.94 0.26 -2.36
C ARG A 71 -8.84 1.49 -2.34
N ALA A 72 -9.97 1.43 -1.66
CA ALA A 72 -10.86 2.59 -1.49
C ALA A 72 -10.16 3.73 -0.72
N ILE A 73 -9.39 3.40 0.32
CA ILE A 73 -8.57 4.37 1.07
C ILE A 73 -7.50 4.99 0.15
N LEU A 74 -6.78 4.19 -0.64
CA LEU A 74 -5.80 4.69 -1.60
C LEU A 74 -6.43 5.64 -2.63
N LYS A 75 -7.59 5.26 -3.18
CA LYS A 75 -8.31 6.08 -4.15
C LYS A 75 -8.71 7.42 -3.51
N ARG A 76 -9.30 7.37 -2.32
CA ARG A 76 -9.71 8.59 -1.60
C ARG A 76 -8.50 9.45 -1.24
N SER A 77 -7.41 8.86 -0.78
CA SER A 77 -6.15 9.55 -0.51
C SER A 77 -5.61 10.29 -1.74
N ASN A 78 -5.66 9.66 -2.91
CA ASN A 78 -5.24 10.28 -4.17
C ASN A 78 -6.14 11.46 -4.56
N GLU A 79 -7.47 11.34 -4.42
CA GLU A 79 -8.43 12.43 -4.63
C GLU A 79 -8.12 13.63 -3.73
N ILE A 80 -7.86 13.37 -2.43
CA ILE A 80 -7.51 14.41 -1.45
C ILE A 80 -6.17 15.05 -1.83
N ASN A 81 -5.17 14.28 -2.25
CA ASN A 81 -3.90 14.80 -2.71
C ASN A 81 -4.05 15.74 -3.91
N GLN A 82 -4.90 15.38 -4.88
CA GLN A 82 -5.19 16.27 -6.01
C GLN A 82 -5.90 17.56 -5.55
N MET A 83 -6.84 17.45 -4.64
CA MET A 83 -7.51 18.62 -4.05
C MET A 83 -6.51 19.51 -3.29
N MET A 84 -5.61 18.94 -2.50
CA MET A 84 -4.57 19.68 -1.76
C MET A 84 -3.62 20.44 -2.67
N LYS A 85 -3.34 19.94 -3.88
CA LYS A 85 -2.54 20.68 -4.87
C LYS A 85 -3.19 22.00 -5.33
N VAL A 86 -4.51 22.11 -5.21
CA VAL A 86 -5.29 23.28 -5.61
C VAL A 86 -5.54 24.24 -4.45
N ILE A 87 -6.05 23.72 -3.33
CA ILE A 87 -6.48 24.55 -2.17
C ILE A 87 -5.42 24.68 -1.08
N GLY A 88 -4.32 23.96 -1.19
CA GLY A 88 -3.29 23.87 -0.16
C GLY A 88 -3.67 22.92 0.99
N GLU A 89 -2.70 22.55 1.78
CA GLU A 89 -2.90 21.68 2.95
C GLU A 89 -3.77 22.37 4.01
N GLU A 90 -3.59 23.66 4.21
CA GLU A 90 -4.37 24.45 5.18
C GLU A 90 -5.87 24.47 4.89
N GLY A 91 -6.25 24.38 3.61
CA GLY A 91 -7.64 24.31 3.18
C GLY A 91 -8.29 22.92 3.30
N THR A 92 -7.52 21.89 3.66
CA THR A 92 -8.02 20.52 3.81
C THR A 92 -8.51 20.27 5.24
N SER A 93 -9.60 19.53 5.44
CA SER A 93 -10.06 19.16 6.79
C SER A 93 -9.07 18.18 7.46
N ASP A 94 -9.05 18.14 8.79
CA ASP A 94 -8.20 17.21 9.53
C ASP A 94 -8.59 15.75 9.26
N GLU A 95 -9.88 15.49 9.08
CA GLU A 95 -10.40 14.16 8.72
C GLU A 95 -9.90 13.70 7.35
N ASP A 96 -9.99 14.53 6.33
CA ASP A 96 -9.45 14.23 5.00
C ASP A 96 -7.92 14.09 5.06
N TYR A 97 -7.24 14.91 5.86
CA TYR A 97 -5.80 14.82 6.03
C TYR A 97 -5.36 13.50 6.69
N VAL A 98 -6.12 12.97 7.65
CA VAL A 98 -5.90 11.61 8.20
C VAL A 98 -6.06 10.54 7.13
N VAL A 99 -7.10 10.61 6.28
CA VAL A 99 -7.29 9.66 5.18
C VAL A 99 -6.14 9.73 4.18
N TYR A 100 -5.68 10.93 3.85
CA TYR A 100 -4.50 11.12 3.01
C TYR A 100 -3.26 10.45 3.61
N GLN A 101 -2.98 10.67 4.89
CA GLN A 101 -1.85 10.08 5.59
C GLN A 101 -1.93 8.53 5.68
N LYS A 102 -3.14 7.97 5.85
CA LYS A 102 -3.35 6.51 5.80
C LYS A 102 -3.00 5.92 4.43
N GLY A 103 -3.37 6.60 3.34
CA GLY A 103 -2.99 6.17 2.00
C GLY A 103 -1.49 6.25 1.75
N GLU A 104 -0.83 7.32 2.19
CA GLU A 104 0.63 7.45 2.11
C GLU A 104 1.35 6.39 2.97
N LEU A 105 0.82 6.07 4.15
CA LEU A 105 1.33 4.98 4.98
C LEU A 105 1.23 3.64 4.26
N LEU A 106 0.05 3.27 3.77
CA LEU A 106 -0.18 2.03 3.02
C LEU A 106 0.77 1.91 1.82
N ASP A 107 0.95 2.99 1.07
CA ASP A 107 1.89 3.00 -0.06
C ASP A 107 3.34 2.80 0.40
N ALA A 108 3.76 3.47 1.47
CA ALA A 108 5.14 3.46 1.91
C ALA A 108 5.58 2.16 2.60
N VAL A 109 4.69 1.52 3.37
CA VAL A 109 5.07 0.37 4.21
C VAL A 109 4.61 -0.98 3.66
N TYR A 110 3.72 -1.02 2.66
CA TYR A 110 3.22 -2.28 2.14
C TYR A 110 3.31 -2.42 0.62
N LEU A 111 3.07 -1.35 -0.13
CA LEU A 111 3.12 -1.39 -1.60
C LEU A 111 4.53 -1.14 -2.16
N GLN A 112 5.42 -0.56 -1.38
CA GLN A 112 6.84 -0.45 -1.73
C GLN A 112 7.61 -1.61 -1.10
N GLN A 113 8.62 -2.08 -1.81
CA GLN A 113 9.46 -3.19 -1.41
C GLN A 113 10.91 -2.90 -1.76
N ASN A 114 11.81 -3.11 -0.82
CA ASN A 114 13.24 -2.93 -1.02
C ASN A 114 13.88 -4.23 -1.53
N SER A 115 14.13 -4.32 -2.84
CA SER A 115 14.77 -5.49 -3.45
C SER A 115 16.23 -5.72 -3.05
N PHE A 116 16.86 -4.77 -2.38
CA PHE A 116 18.24 -4.88 -1.88
C PHE A 116 18.31 -5.38 -0.43
N ASP A 117 17.19 -5.39 0.29
CA ASP A 117 17.10 -5.98 1.60
C ASP A 117 16.67 -7.45 1.49
N PRO A 118 17.50 -8.41 1.99
CA PRO A 118 17.18 -9.83 1.85
C PRO A 118 15.92 -10.26 2.59
N ILE A 119 15.49 -9.53 3.61
CA ILE A 119 14.27 -9.81 4.36
C ILE A 119 13.05 -9.31 3.60
N ASP A 120 13.09 -8.05 3.12
CA ASP A 120 11.97 -7.41 2.42
C ASP A 120 11.80 -7.93 0.98
N ALA A 121 12.91 -8.29 0.31
CA ALA A 121 12.88 -8.82 -1.07
C ALA A 121 12.12 -10.15 -1.23
N ALA A 122 11.93 -10.92 -0.16
CA ALA A 122 11.35 -12.26 -0.17
C ALA A 122 10.24 -12.44 0.87
N CYS A 123 9.19 -11.62 0.81
CA CYS A 123 8.05 -11.70 1.71
C CYS A 123 7.18 -12.93 1.38
N GLY A 124 7.18 -13.95 2.26
CA GLY A 124 6.34 -15.13 2.13
C GLY A 124 4.86 -14.86 2.42
N PRO A 125 3.94 -15.76 1.97
CA PRO A 125 2.49 -15.53 2.09
C PRO A 125 1.99 -15.33 3.53
N ASP A 126 2.54 -16.07 4.48
CA ASP A 126 2.13 -15.96 5.89
C ASP A 126 2.55 -14.63 6.50
N ARG A 127 3.76 -14.18 6.18
CA ARG A 127 4.27 -12.87 6.58
C ARG A 127 3.42 -11.76 5.96
N GLN A 128 3.21 -11.82 4.65
CA GLN A 128 2.42 -10.83 3.91
C GLN A 128 1.01 -10.67 4.51
N ARG A 129 0.34 -11.78 4.85
CA ARG A 129 -0.96 -11.75 5.49
C ARG A 129 -0.91 -11.11 6.86
N HIS A 130 0.07 -11.51 7.68
CA HIS A 130 0.22 -11.01 9.03
C HIS A 130 0.50 -9.50 9.07
N GLU A 131 1.41 -9.03 8.24
CA GLU A 131 1.74 -7.61 8.11
C GLU A 131 0.53 -6.79 7.61
N PHE A 132 -0.22 -7.34 6.65
CA PHE A 132 -1.44 -6.70 6.18
C PHE A 132 -2.51 -6.61 7.26
N ASP A 133 -2.68 -7.64 8.09
CA ASP A 133 -3.66 -7.63 9.18
C ASP A 133 -3.38 -6.51 10.20
N VAL A 134 -2.11 -6.29 10.55
CA VAL A 134 -1.70 -5.19 11.45
C VAL A 134 -1.92 -3.83 10.77
N LEU A 135 -1.52 -3.70 9.52
CA LEU A 135 -1.73 -2.46 8.77
C LEU A 135 -3.23 -2.16 8.58
N TYR A 136 -4.03 -3.17 8.27
CA TYR A 136 -5.48 -3.03 8.09
C TYR A 136 -6.18 -2.53 9.37
N ASP A 137 -5.74 -2.97 10.54
CA ASP A 137 -6.23 -2.43 11.82
C ASP A 137 -5.96 -0.91 11.91
N VAL A 138 -4.76 -0.45 11.54
CA VAL A 138 -4.42 0.98 11.48
C VAL A 138 -5.29 1.73 10.46
N LEU A 139 -5.47 1.17 9.27
CA LEU A 139 -6.22 1.82 8.19
C LEU A 139 -7.69 2.05 8.55
N THR A 140 -8.29 1.11 9.29
CA THR A 140 -9.71 1.15 9.67
C THR A 140 -9.97 1.84 11.01
N ARG A 141 -8.94 2.05 11.83
CA ARG A 141 -9.05 2.66 13.16
C ARG A 141 -9.16 4.18 13.08
N ASN A 142 -9.95 4.75 14.00
CA ASN A 142 -9.96 6.18 14.23
C ASN A 142 -8.91 6.58 15.27
N PHE A 143 -8.32 7.75 15.08
CA PHE A 143 -7.28 8.28 15.96
C PHE A 143 -7.72 9.62 16.56
N ALA A 144 -7.45 9.81 17.85
CA ALA A 144 -7.68 11.06 18.56
C ALA A 144 -6.47 11.99 18.35
N LEU A 145 -6.47 12.75 17.28
CA LEU A 145 -5.41 13.68 16.89
C LEU A 145 -6.01 15.09 16.76
N SER A 146 -5.35 16.10 17.30
CA SER A 146 -5.93 17.43 17.52
C SER A 146 -5.77 18.38 16.33
N ASP A 147 -4.69 18.25 15.56
CA ASP A 147 -4.39 19.13 14.43
C ASP A 147 -3.48 18.45 13.39
N LYS A 148 -3.28 19.10 12.24
CA LYS A 148 -2.46 18.57 11.13
C LYS A 148 -0.99 18.35 11.52
N LYS A 149 -0.46 19.13 12.44
CA LYS A 149 0.92 18.98 12.91
C LYS A 149 1.08 17.70 13.71
N GLU A 150 0.12 17.42 14.62
CA GLU A 150 0.08 16.17 15.37
C GLU A 150 -0.17 14.98 14.44
N ILE A 151 -1.13 15.09 13.51
CA ILE A 151 -1.41 14.05 12.51
C ILE A 151 -0.15 13.69 11.73
N ARG A 152 0.56 14.68 11.19
CA ARG A 152 1.80 14.46 10.44
C ARG A 152 2.88 13.80 11.30
N ALA A 153 3.10 14.29 12.52
CA ALA A 153 4.09 13.72 13.42
C ALA A 153 3.78 12.27 13.78
N PHE A 154 2.51 11.98 14.08
CA PHE A 154 2.04 10.64 14.38
C PHE A 154 2.27 9.67 13.22
N PHE A 155 1.82 10.01 12.00
CA PHE A 155 1.98 9.14 10.85
C PHE A 155 3.44 8.98 10.39
N ASN A 156 4.28 9.99 10.56
CA ASN A 156 5.73 9.87 10.31
C ASN A 156 6.39 8.87 11.27
N GLN A 157 6.07 8.96 12.56
CA GLN A 157 6.58 8.01 13.54
C GLN A 157 6.01 6.61 13.31
N LEU A 158 4.72 6.49 13.04
CA LEU A 158 4.07 5.21 12.73
C LEU A 158 4.70 4.52 11.51
N ARG A 159 5.00 5.29 10.47
CA ARG A 159 5.73 4.79 9.30
C ARG A 159 7.10 4.24 9.69
N GLN A 160 7.83 4.94 10.55
CA GLN A 160 9.15 4.47 11.01
C GLN A 160 9.03 3.16 11.80
N GLU A 161 8.06 3.05 12.72
CA GLU A 161 7.81 1.84 13.49
C GLU A 161 7.47 0.64 12.58
N PHE A 162 6.70 0.85 11.50
CA PHE A 162 6.43 -0.18 10.48
C PHE A 162 7.71 -0.60 9.75
N LEU A 163 8.53 0.35 9.31
CA LEU A 163 9.76 0.06 8.58
C LEU A 163 10.76 -0.69 9.47
N ASP A 164 10.89 -0.30 10.73
CA ASP A 164 11.76 -0.98 11.70
C ASP A 164 11.28 -2.42 11.93
N TRP A 165 9.96 -2.62 12.02
CA TRP A 165 9.36 -3.95 12.14
C TRP A 165 9.58 -4.81 10.89
N HIS A 166 9.39 -4.26 9.68
CA HIS A 166 9.59 -4.97 8.42
C HIS A 166 11.05 -5.38 8.16
N ASN A 167 12.01 -4.71 8.76
CA ASN A 167 13.41 -5.08 8.67
C ASN A 167 13.81 -6.26 9.59
N THR A 168 12.88 -6.79 10.38
CA THR A 168 13.14 -7.94 11.26
C THR A 168 12.69 -9.25 10.61
N GLU A 169 13.36 -10.36 10.92
CA GLU A 169 13.03 -11.67 10.39
C GLU A 169 11.73 -12.21 11.01
N PHE A 170 10.82 -12.67 10.17
CA PHE A 170 9.47 -13.11 10.56
C PHE A 170 9.49 -14.21 11.63
N ARG A 171 8.66 -14.09 12.66
CA ARG A 171 8.51 -15.02 13.79
C ARG A 171 9.76 -15.14 14.68
N THR A 172 10.65 -14.17 14.67
CA THR A 172 11.73 -14.08 15.67
C THR A 172 11.24 -13.33 16.91
N PRO A 173 11.90 -13.49 18.07
CA PRO A 173 11.59 -12.68 19.26
C PRO A 173 11.73 -11.17 19.01
N GLU A 174 12.64 -10.76 18.12
CA GLU A 174 12.81 -9.36 17.72
C GLU A 174 11.60 -8.86 16.92
N PHE A 175 11.11 -9.66 15.96
CA PHE A 175 9.90 -9.34 15.19
C PHE A 175 8.69 -9.14 16.13
N GLU A 176 8.49 -10.05 17.08
CA GLU A 176 7.39 -9.96 18.05
C GLU A 176 7.53 -8.74 18.99
N ALA A 177 8.75 -8.40 19.39
CA ALA A 177 9.02 -7.23 20.22
C ALA A 177 8.73 -5.91 19.46
N GLN A 178 9.14 -5.82 18.20
CA GLN A 178 8.87 -4.65 17.34
C GLN A 178 7.37 -4.54 17.02
N GLU A 179 6.68 -5.64 16.73
CA GLU A 179 5.24 -5.66 16.53
C GLU A 179 4.49 -5.14 17.76
N LYS A 180 4.89 -5.59 18.95
CA LYS A 180 4.30 -5.11 20.20
C LYS A 180 4.50 -3.61 20.36
N ARG A 181 5.71 -3.12 20.13
CA ARG A 181 6.04 -1.69 20.19
C ARG A 181 5.19 -0.86 19.22
N LEU A 182 5.08 -1.33 17.98
CA LEU A 182 4.24 -0.72 16.96
C LEU A 182 2.77 -0.65 17.41
N LYS A 183 2.23 -1.77 17.92
CA LYS A 183 0.85 -1.83 18.42
C LYS A 183 0.62 -0.92 19.61
N ASP A 184 1.51 -0.95 20.61
CA ASP A 184 1.44 -0.07 21.78
C ASP A 184 1.45 1.40 21.36
N PHE A 185 2.25 1.76 20.36
CA PHE A 185 2.33 3.12 19.83
C PHE A 185 0.99 3.59 19.23
N TYR A 186 0.44 2.88 18.22
CA TYR A 186 -0.76 3.38 17.56
C TYR A 186 -2.03 3.21 18.42
N LEU A 187 -2.08 2.21 19.29
CA LEU A 187 -3.21 2.03 20.23
C LEU A 187 -3.25 3.14 21.28
N SER A 188 -2.11 3.75 21.65
CA SER A 188 -2.08 4.88 22.56
C SER A 188 -2.82 6.12 22.06
N LYS A 189 -3.02 6.23 20.75
CA LYS A 189 -3.73 7.31 20.08
C LYS A 189 -5.09 6.90 19.47
N ALA A 190 -5.53 5.67 19.72
CA ALA A 190 -6.84 5.21 19.25
C ALA A 190 -7.96 6.03 19.90
N ALA A 191 -8.93 6.46 19.10
CA ALA A 191 -10.16 7.04 19.61
C ALA A 191 -11.01 5.94 20.27
N LEU A 192 -11.67 6.27 21.38
CA LEU A 192 -12.58 5.37 22.10
C LEU A 192 -13.86 5.12 21.31
#